data_98b12cc98f46bd033765a0d031b9778b
#
_entry.id   98b12cc98f46bd033765a0d031b9778b
#
_cell.length_a   1.000
_cell.length_b   1.000
_cell.length_c   1.000
_cell.angle_alpha   90.00
_cell.angle_beta   90.00
_cell.angle_gamma   90.00
#
_symmetry.space_group_name_H-M   'P 1'
#
loop_
_entity.id
_entity.type
_entity.pdbx_description
1 polymer ?
#
loop_
_entity_poly.entity_id
_entity_poly.type
_entity_poly.pdbx_seq_one_letter_code
_entity_poly.pdbx_strand_id
1 'polypeptide(L)' 'MTDESKKRTEAMQRAAECRDRAAQYDALADEAKQRGDNEMSANFASSAHEERNEARRIEESIGKFVEPKSAPARSRH' A
#
# COMPACT_ATOMS: atom_id res chain seq x y z
N MET A 1 11.12 0.88 -25.52
CA MET A 1 10.82 0.77 -24.11
C MET A 1 11.86 1.42 -23.26
N THR A 2 11.45 2.28 -22.38
CA THR A 2 12.39 3.03 -21.59
C THR A 2 12.55 2.40 -20.22
N ASP A 3 13.66 2.70 -19.58
CA ASP A 3 13.91 2.24 -18.23
C ASP A 3 12.88 2.79 -17.26
N GLU A 4 12.43 3.99 -17.51
CA GLU A 4 11.44 4.61 -16.64
C GLU A 4 10.12 3.87 -16.66
N SER A 5 9.72 3.43 -17.83
CA SER A 5 8.49 2.68 -17.97
C SER A 5 8.58 1.37 -17.20
N LYS A 6 9.71 0.72 -17.32
CA LYS A 6 9.94 -0.55 -16.64
C LYS A 6 9.96 -0.37 -15.13
N LYS A 7 10.63 0.68 -14.66
CA LYS A 7 10.69 0.95 -13.23
C LYS A 7 9.32 1.24 -12.67
N ARG A 8 8.51 1.96 -13.44
CA ARG A 8 7.17 2.28 -12.99
C ARG A 8 6.33 1.02 -12.86
N THR A 9 6.44 0.14 -13.84
CA THR A 9 5.71 -1.12 -13.79
C THR A 9 6.12 -1.95 -12.59
N GLU A 10 7.41 -2.03 -12.35
CA GLU A 10 7.90 -2.79 -11.20
C GLU A 10 7.43 -2.19 -9.89
N ALA A 11 7.43 -0.86 -9.82
CA ALA A 11 6.98 -0.21 -8.61
C ALA A 11 5.49 -0.46 -8.37
N MET A 12 4.70 -0.42 -9.42
CA MET A 12 3.29 -0.70 -9.28
C MET A 12 3.03 -2.13 -8.82
N GLN A 13 3.83 -3.07 -9.31
CA GLN A 13 3.70 -4.45 -8.88
C GLN A 13 4.05 -4.59 -7.41
N ARG A 14 5.08 -3.89 -6.97
CA ARG A 14 5.46 -3.93 -5.56
C ARG A 14 4.36 -3.36 -4.69
N ALA A 15 3.76 -2.25 -5.12
CA ALA A 15 2.68 -1.66 -4.36
C ALA A 15 1.51 -2.62 -4.26
N ALA A 16 1.20 -3.30 -5.35
CA ALA A 16 0.11 -4.27 -5.35
C ALA A 16 0.40 -5.42 -4.40
N GLU A 17 1.64 -5.88 -4.37
CA GLU A 17 2.02 -6.95 -3.47
C GLU A 17 1.90 -6.51 -2.01
N CYS A 18 2.28 -5.26 -1.73
CA CYS A 18 2.15 -4.74 -0.39
C CYS A 18 0.69 -4.70 0.03
N ARG A 19 -0.19 -4.31 -0.87
CA ARG A 19 -1.60 -4.27 -0.56
C ARG A 19 -2.18 -5.65 -0.35
N ASP A 20 -1.70 -6.63 -1.12
CA ASP A 20 -2.12 -8.01 -0.94
C ASP A 20 -1.73 -8.51 0.44
N ARG A 21 -0.50 -8.23 0.84
CA ARG A 21 -0.05 -8.64 2.17
C ARG A 21 -0.85 -7.95 3.26
N ALA A 22 -1.18 -6.67 3.04
CA ALA A 22 -1.98 -5.96 4.02
C ALA A 22 -3.34 -6.60 4.18
N ALA A 23 -3.94 -7.02 3.08
CA ALA A 23 -5.23 -7.68 3.15
C ALA A 23 -5.14 -8.99 3.91
N GLN A 24 -4.05 -9.74 3.70
CA GLN A 24 -3.85 -10.99 4.42
C GLN A 24 -3.67 -10.75 5.91
N TYR A 25 -2.91 -9.71 6.26
CA TYR A 25 -2.73 -9.38 7.67
C TYR A 25 -4.05 -8.94 8.30
N ASP A 26 -4.88 -8.22 7.55
CA ASP A 26 -6.19 -7.83 8.06
C ASP A 26 -7.03 -9.06 8.38
N ALA A 27 -7.02 -10.03 7.50
CA ALA A 27 -7.77 -11.25 7.72
C ALA A 27 -7.26 -12.00 8.95
N LEU A 28 -5.95 -12.05 9.10
CA LEU A 28 -5.34 -12.71 10.24
C LEU A 28 -5.67 -11.97 11.54
N ALA A 29 -5.67 -10.64 11.47
CA ALA A 29 -6.02 -9.86 12.65
C ALA A 29 -7.45 -10.12 13.06
N ASP A 30 -8.33 -10.27 12.09
CA ASP A 30 -9.73 -10.53 12.35
C ASP A 30 -9.91 -11.89 13.00
N GLU A 31 -9.23 -12.89 12.49
CA GLU A 31 -9.27 -14.22 13.06
C GLU A 31 -8.78 -14.23 14.49
N ALA A 32 -7.67 -13.54 14.73
CA ALA A 32 -7.10 -13.48 16.06
C ALA A 32 -8.08 -12.81 17.02
N LYS A 33 -8.74 -11.77 16.55
CA LYS A 33 -9.70 -11.07 17.36
C LYS A 33 -10.87 -11.97 17.72
N GLN A 34 -11.33 -12.75 16.76
CA GLN A 34 -12.43 -13.66 17.01
C GLN A 34 -12.08 -14.73 18.02
N ARG A 35 -10.82 -15.11 18.07
CA ARG A 35 -10.36 -16.08 19.06
C ARG A 35 -10.09 -15.44 20.42
N GLY A 36 -10.21 -14.14 20.51
CA GLY A 36 -9.93 -13.44 21.75
C GLY A 36 -8.47 -13.09 21.95
N ASP A 37 -7.66 -13.28 20.92
CA ASP A 37 -6.23 -12.97 20.98
C ASP A 37 -6.01 -11.54 20.53
N ASN A 38 -6.25 -10.61 21.45
CA ASN A 38 -6.18 -9.21 21.09
C ASN A 38 -4.78 -8.74 20.78
N GLU A 39 -3.81 -9.32 21.45
CA GLU A 39 -2.42 -8.94 21.22
C GLU A 39 -1.98 -9.32 19.82
N MET A 40 -2.28 -10.54 19.40
CA MET A 40 -1.94 -11.00 18.07
C MET A 40 -2.70 -10.18 17.03
N SER A 41 -3.97 -9.88 17.31
CA SER A 41 -4.77 -9.06 16.42
C SER A 41 -4.12 -7.69 16.21
N ALA A 42 -3.66 -7.08 17.29
CA ALA A 42 -3.02 -5.77 17.19
C ALA A 42 -1.73 -5.86 16.39
N ASN A 43 -0.98 -6.94 16.57
CA ASN A 43 0.27 -7.11 15.83
C ASN A 43 0.01 -7.25 14.34
N PHE A 44 -0.97 -8.04 13.96
CA PHE A 44 -1.31 -8.18 12.54
C PHE A 44 -1.83 -6.87 11.97
N ALA A 45 -2.62 -6.13 12.74
CA ALA A 45 -3.12 -4.85 12.26
C ALA A 45 -1.99 -3.87 12.03
N SER A 46 -0.99 -3.88 12.90
CA SER A 46 0.19 -3.05 12.72
C SER A 46 0.93 -3.41 11.45
N SER A 47 1.09 -4.70 11.21
CA SER A 47 1.77 -5.15 10.01
C SER A 47 1.01 -4.73 8.76
N ALA A 48 -0.31 -4.83 8.79
CA ALA A 48 -1.13 -4.40 7.66
C ALA A 48 -0.95 -2.91 7.41
N HIS A 49 -0.90 -2.14 8.48
CA HIS A 49 -0.73 -0.70 8.38
C HIS A 49 0.61 -0.36 7.73
N GLU A 50 1.66 -1.06 8.14
CA GLU A 50 2.98 -0.84 7.58
C GLU A 50 3.03 -1.16 6.09
N GLU A 51 2.37 -2.25 5.69
CA GLU A 51 2.34 -2.60 4.28
C GLU A 51 1.59 -1.55 3.46
N ARG A 52 0.51 -1.03 4.02
CA ARG A 52 -0.22 0.02 3.32
C ARG A 52 0.59 1.29 3.20
N ASN A 53 1.34 1.62 4.23
CA ASN A 53 2.22 2.79 4.18
C ASN A 53 3.30 2.60 3.14
N GLU A 54 3.84 1.40 3.05
CA GLU A 54 4.86 1.12 2.04
C GLU A 54 4.28 1.24 0.64
N ALA A 55 3.08 0.70 0.42
CA ALA A 55 2.42 0.82 -0.86
C ALA A 55 2.21 2.29 -1.23
N ARG A 56 1.80 3.08 -0.26
CA ARG A 56 1.57 4.50 -0.51
C ARG A 56 2.87 5.21 -0.87
N ARG A 57 3.96 4.90 -0.19
CA ARG A 57 5.24 5.50 -0.52
C ARG A 57 5.67 5.15 -1.93
N ILE A 58 5.47 3.91 -2.30
CA ILE A 58 5.81 3.48 -3.65
C ILE A 58 4.97 4.23 -4.67
N GLU A 59 3.68 4.35 -4.41
CA GLU A 59 2.79 5.05 -5.32
C GLU A 59 3.12 6.52 -5.41
N GLU A 60 3.51 7.12 -4.31
CA GLU A 60 3.91 8.52 -4.34
C GLU A 60 5.18 8.71 -5.15
N SER A 61 6.07 7.73 -5.05
CA SER A 61 7.28 7.77 -5.85
C SER A 61 6.96 7.73 -7.33
N ILE A 62 6.01 6.87 -7.70
CA ILE A 62 5.58 6.80 -9.09
C ILE A 62 5.00 8.13 -9.52
N GLY A 63 4.20 8.73 -8.66
CA GLY A 63 3.58 10.00 -8.96
C GLY A 63 4.59 11.10 -9.22
N LYS A 64 5.74 11.01 -8.62
CA LYS A 64 6.76 12.00 -8.86
C LYS A 64 7.37 11.90 -10.24
N PHE A 65 7.38 10.70 -10.78
CA PHE A 65 7.89 10.53 -12.13
C PHE A 65 6.86 10.92 -13.18
N VAL A 66 5.60 10.80 -12.84
CA VAL A 66 4.54 11.11 -13.77
C VAL A 66 4.19 12.58 -13.61
N GLU A 67 4.00 13.26 -14.71
CA GLU A 67 3.67 14.64 -14.66
C GLU A 67 2.38 14.88 -13.94
N PRO A 68 2.37 15.63 -12.89
CA PRO A 68 1.17 15.80 -12.07
C PRO A 68 0.24 16.89 -12.52
N LYS A 69 0.20 17.20 -13.77
CA LYS A 69 -0.64 18.24 -14.20
C LYS A 69 -2.03 18.10 -13.82
N SER A 70 -2.51 16.92 -13.70
CA SER A 70 -3.89 16.74 -13.35
C SER A 70 -4.12 16.87 -11.87
N ALA A 71 -3.10 16.87 -11.10
CA ALA A 71 -3.26 16.90 -9.68
C ALA A 71 -3.99 18.12 -9.17
N PRO A 72 -3.71 19.28 -9.67
CA PRO A 72 -4.37 20.44 -9.12
C PRO A 72 -5.85 20.48 -9.29
N ALA A 73 -6.32 19.70 -10.15
CA ALA A 73 -7.74 19.72 -10.40
C ALA A 73 -8.55 19.50 -9.18
N ARG A 74 -8.11 18.68 -8.29
CA ARG A 74 -8.89 18.38 -7.21
C ARG A 74 -8.84 19.36 -6.16
N SER A 75 -7.96 20.11 -6.20
CA SER A 75 -7.97 20.99 -5.17
C SER A 75 -9.00 21.99 -5.27
N ARG A 76 -9.64 22.04 -5.44
CA ARG A 76 -10.40 22.85 -5.27
C ARG A 76 -11.18 22.90 -4.72
N HIS A 77 -11.35 22.81 -4.28
CA HIS A 77 -12.02 22.92 -3.75
C HIS A 77 -12.17 23.35 -3.33
#